data_d716d9eb1aac09ad64ede8cbdbaf7d8b
#
_entry.id   d716d9eb1aac09ad64ede8cbdbaf7d8b
#
_cell.length_a   1.000
_cell.length_b   1.000
_cell.length_c   1.000
_cell.angle_alpha   90.00
_cell.angle_beta   90.00
_cell.angle_gamma   90.00
#
_symmetry.space_group_name_H-M   'P 1'
#
loop_
_entity.id
_entity.type
_entity.pdbx_description
1 polymer ?
#
loop_
_entity_poly.entity_id
_entity_poly.type
_entity_poly.pdbx_seq_one_letter_code
_entity_poly.pdbx_strand_id
1 'polypeptide(L)'
;MERYLKFREEYPRFFYRGYDIEETLNELKITYTFEIEGLSVFTPTWTFPKNGNPEAKWMEDPLMEKMIFSLGMVELVSYWKITCSPQVVIEAGSLSEEQILWWKDLYFNGLGEFFYVNKITEADPEGFMEIVCPLSEEESAANSYEKKQDTAGAEQGVLVPVGGGKDSAVTLELLKGADVPVFAYIINPRGATIHTTKSAKLTADHVISVHRTLDKRMLQLNKEGFLNGHTPFSALVAFSSVIAARMAGLSYIALSNESSANESTVQGSTVNHQYSKSFKFEEDFHQYQTDHLPGSAYYFSMLRPLSEFQIAKYFAKQKQYHKIFRSCNAGSKTDSWCGHCPKCLFVYLILSPFLSREEVKEIFGTDMLNDPDMQPTLEQLVGIQEEKPFECVGSRDEINTAIVMTIDNLGKSGKELPYLLKYYKTTGMYEAYKAKGDQFSSYFDKQNLVPTPWEKLVEKNCKDEA
;
A
#
# COMPACT_ATOMS: atom_id res chain seq x y z
N MET A 1 10.72 -20.57 -14.68
CA MET A 1 11.42 -21.67 -14.02
C MET A 1 12.92 -21.65 -14.33
N GLU A 2 13.40 -21.91 -15.55
CA GLU A 2 14.84 -21.99 -15.88
C GLU A 2 15.66 -20.76 -15.44
N ARG A 3 15.12 -19.52 -15.60
CA ARG A 3 15.85 -18.30 -15.21
C ARG A 3 16.02 -18.17 -13.69
N TYR A 4 15.00 -18.55 -12.90
CA TYR A 4 15.05 -18.50 -11.45
C TYR A 4 16.16 -19.39 -10.90
N LEU A 5 16.19 -20.67 -11.29
CA LEU A 5 17.21 -21.63 -10.85
C LEU A 5 18.59 -21.24 -11.34
N LYS A 6 18.72 -20.83 -12.61
CA LYS A 6 19.97 -20.35 -13.19
C LYS A 6 20.57 -19.17 -12.42
N PHE A 7 19.75 -18.14 -12.15
CA PHE A 7 20.27 -16.96 -11.46
C PHE A 7 20.64 -17.25 -10.00
N ARG A 8 19.94 -18.17 -9.33
CA ARG A 8 20.29 -18.61 -7.96
C ARG A 8 21.63 -19.35 -7.93
N GLU A 9 21.94 -20.12 -8.97
CA GLU A 9 23.23 -20.80 -9.10
C GLU A 9 24.36 -19.82 -9.47
N GLU A 10 24.11 -18.90 -10.40
CA GLU A 10 25.09 -17.93 -10.89
C GLU A 10 25.40 -16.82 -9.87
N TYR A 11 24.39 -16.41 -9.09
CA TYR A 11 24.46 -15.35 -8.08
C TYR A 11 24.02 -15.86 -6.70
N PRO A 12 24.85 -16.67 -6.00
CA PRO A 12 24.44 -17.39 -4.82
C PRO A 12 24.23 -16.50 -3.59
N ARG A 13 24.80 -15.28 -3.56
CA ARG A 13 24.73 -14.39 -2.40
C ARG A 13 24.25 -13.01 -2.76
N PHE A 14 23.40 -12.51 -1.87
CA PHE A 14 22.97 -11.11 -1.83
C PHE A 14 23.39 -10.52 -0.49
N PHE A 15 23.85 -9.27 -0.48
CA PHE A 15 24.32 -8.60 0.73
C PHE A 15 23.52 -7.31 1.00
N TYR A 16 23.14 -7.10 2.24
CA TYR A 16 22.85 -5.81 2.79
C TYR A 16 24.09 -5.32 3.51
N ARG A 17 24.96 -4.57 2.82
CA ARG A 17 26.29 -4.15 3.30
C ARG A 17 26.23 -3.15 4.43
N GLY A 18 25.30 -2.19 4.35
CA GLY A 18 25.15 -1.11 5.31
C GLY A 18 24.37 0.06 4.76
N TYR A 19 24.47 1.17 5.47
CA TYR A 19 23.89 2.45 5.07
C TYR A 19 24.76 3.61 5.55
N ASP A 20 24.78 4.68 4.76
CA ASP A 20 25.41 5.96 5.12
C ASP A 20 24.31 6.98 5.40
N ILE A 21 24.54 7.86 6.39
CA ILE A 21 23.59 8.88 6.81
C ILE A 21 24.23 10.26 6.69
N GLU A 22 23.58 11.13 5.92
CA GLU A 22 23.86 12.54 5.83
C GLU A 22 22.77 13.33 6.56
N GLU A 23 23.09 13.91 7.71
CA GLU A 23 22.17 14.75 8.47
C GLU A 23 22.53 16.23 8.33
N THR A 24 21.62 17.04 7.76
CA THR A 24 21.78 18.48 7.58
C THR A 24 20.75 19.24 8.43
N LEU A 25 20.74 20.58 8.37
CA LEU A 25 19.70 21.39 9.03
C LEU A 25 18.30 21.14 8.45
N ASN A 26 18.19 20.73 7.19
CA ASN A 26 16.91 20.63 6.48
C ASN A 26 16.40 19.21 6.32
N GLU A 27 17.30 18.23 6.28
CA GLU A 27 16.96 16.86 5.92
C GLU A 27 17.88 15.81 6.54
N LEU A 28 17.35 14.60 6.65
CA LEU A 28 18.04 13.36 6.94
C LEU A 28 18.02 12.52 5.67
N LYS A 29 19.21 12.28 5.08
CA LYS A 29 19.36 11.47 3.89
C LYS A 29 20.05 10.16 4.24
N ILE A 30 19.46 9.05 3.82
CA ILE A 30 19.95 7.69 4.05
C ILE A 30 20.30 7.10 2.69
N THR A 31 21.51 6.57 2.54
CA THR A 31 21.96 5.83 1.34
C THR A 31 22.23 4.39 1.75
N TYR A 32 21.40 3.46 1.28
CA TYR A 32 21.60 2.03 1.51
C TYR A 32 22.60 1.46 0.50
N THR A 33 23.35 0.42 0.92
CA THR A 33 24.26 -0.32 0.04
C THR A 33 23.83 -1.78 0.01
N PHE A 34 23.31 -2.21 -1.14
CA PHE A 34 22.99 -3.61 -1.44
C PHE A 34 23.92 -4.14 -2.53
N GLU A 35 24.23 -5.43 -2.49
CA GLU A 35 25.09 -6.06 -3.50
C GLU A 35 24.55 -7.44 -3.87
N ILE A 36 24.47 -7.70 -5.17
CA ILE A 36 24.39 -9.06 -5.71
C ILE A 36 25.84 -9.44 -6.09
N GLU A 37 26.38 -10.44 -5.39
CA GLU A 37 27.77 -10.86 -5.58
C GLU A 37 28.04 -11.23 -7.04
N GLY A 38 29.11 -10.67 -7.59
CA GLY A 38 29.50 -10.90 -9.00
C GLY A 38 28.64 -10.17 -10.05
N LEU A 39 27.60 -9.43 -9.65
CA LEU A 39 26.73 -8.73 -10.60
C LEU A 39 26.77 -7.21 -10.44
N SER A 40 26.43 -6.69 -9.28
CA SER A 40 26.31 -5.22 -9.10
C SER A 40 26.11 -4.81 -7.63
N VAL A 41 26.53 -3.58 -7.33
CA VAL A 41 26.19 -2.84 -6.12
C VAL A 41 25.10 -1.82 -6.46
N PHE A 42 24.15 -1.62 -5.52
CA PHE A 42 23.03 -0.71 -5.63
C PHE A 42 23.01 0.25 -4.45
N THR A 43 22.73 1.54 -4.73
CA THR A 43 22.75 2.61 -3.72
C THR A 43 21.48 3.45 -3.72
N PRO A 44 20.29 2.86 -3.40
CA PRO A 44 19.08 3.64 -3.27
C PRO A 44 19.16 4.61 -2.10
N THR A 45 18.42 5.72 -2.20
CA THR A 45 18.37 6.75 -1.17
C THR A 45 16.97 7.02 -0.68
N TRP A 46 16.88 7.40 0.60
CA TRP A 46 15.69 7.97 1.21
C TRP A 46 16.07 9.33 1.82
N THR A 47 15.25 10.35 1.59
CA THR A 47 15.47 11.69 2.12
C THR A 47 14.22 12.15 2.85
N PHE A 48 14.36 12.43 4.15
CA PHE A 48 13.30 12.86 5.05
C PHE A 48 13.53 14.33 5.41
N PRO A 49 12.53 15.23 5.24
CA PRO A 49 12.65 16.62 5.67
C PRO A 49 12.57 16.73 7.20
N LYS A 50 13.34 17.64 7.78
CA LYS A 50 13.30 17.95 9.23
C LYS A 50 12.17 18.90 9.61
N ASN A 51 11.04 18.85 9.00
CA ASN A 51 9.88 19.73 9.14
C ASN A 51 9.75 20.36 10.54
N GLY A 52 10.09 21.64 10.66
CA GLY A 52 9.91 22.40 11.89
C GLY A 52 10.91 22.18 13.03
N ASN A 53 11.83 21.21 12.91
CA ASN A 53 12.86 20.94 13.92
C ASN A 53 14.27 20.81 13.34
N PRO A 54 14.87 21.89 12.79
CA PRO A 54 16.18 21.84 12.15
C PRO A 54 17.33 21.51 13.12
N GLU A 55 17.18 21.84 14.40
CA GLU A 55 18.21 21.60 15.43
C GLU A 55 18.18 20.16 15.98
N ALA A 56 17.17 19.37 15.65
CA ALA A 56 17.10 17.98 16.09
C ALA A 56 18.25 17.15 15.51
N LYS A 57 18.86 16.34 16.38
CA LYS A 57 19.93 15.41 16.05
C LYS A 57 19.41 13.99 16.13
N TRP A 58 18.81 13.56 15.02
CA TRP A 58 18.10 12.27 14.95
C TRP A 58 19.03 11.09 15.14
N MET A 59 20.32 11.24 14.80
CA MET A 59 21.31 10.16 14.98
C MET A 59 21.76 9.99 16.45
N GLU A 60 21.36 10.88 17.35
CA GLU A 60 21.52 10.67 18.79
C GLU A 60 20.34 9.83 19.39
N ASP A 61 19.30 9.53 18.60
CA ASP A 61 18.16 8.69 19.01
C ASP A 61 18.41 7.21 18.62
N PRO A 62 18.64 6.30 19.59
CA PRO A 62 18.90 4.88 19.29
C PRO A 62 17.75 4.17 18.56
N LEU A 63 16.52 4.65 18.75
CA LEU A 63 15.36 4.09 18.03
C LEU A 63 15.40 4.45 16.55
N MET A 64 15.92 5.64 16.19
CA MET A 64 16.08 6.04 14.79
C MET A 64 16.98 5.09 14.02
N GLU A 65 18.08 4.64 14.60
CA GLU A 65 18.98 3.68 13.99
C GLU A 65 18.28 2.35 13.68
N LYS A 66 17.49 1.83 14.62
CA LYS A 66 16.67 0.62 14.40
C LYS A 66 15.62 0.80 13.31
N MET A 67 14.98 1.96 13.25
CA MET A 67 14.01 2.28 12.20
C MET A 67 14.68 2.34 10.82
N ILE A 68 15.86 2.98 10.73
CA ILE A 68 16.65 3.08 9.49
C ILE A 68 17.10 1.69 9.03
N PHE A 69 17.65 0.86 9.92
CA PHE A 69 18.01 -0.52 9.61
C PHE A 69 16.79 -1.30 9.08
N SER A 70 15.64 -1.21 9.76
CA SER A 70 14.41 -1.91 9.34
C SER A 70 13.86 -1.40 8.00
N LEU A 71 13.99 -0.10 7.70
CA LEU A 71 13.65 0.43 6.38
C LEU A 71 14.56 -0.16 5.29
N GLY A 72 15.86 -0.38 5.57
CA GLY A 72 16.76 -1.09 4.68
C GLY A 72 16.37 -2.55 4.46
N MET A 73 15.91 -3.24 5.51
CA MET A 73 15.40 -4.60 5.38
C MET A 73 14.23 -4.68 4.40
N VAL A 74 13.23 -3.78 4.50
CA VAL A 74 12.11 -3.82 3.55
C VAL A 74 12.50 -3.31 2.15
N GLU A 75 13.49 -2.41 2.01
CA GLU A 75 14.02 -1.95 0.72
C GLU A 75 14.77 -3.07 -0.02
N LEU A 76 15.49 -3.92 0.72
CA LEU A 76 16.32 -5.03 0.24
C LEU A 76 15.62 -5.88 -0.83
N VAL A 77 14.35 -6.24 -0.61
CA VAL A 77 13.61 -7.15 -1.49
C VAL A 77 13.38 -6.56 -2.88
N SER A 78 13.44 -5.23 -3.02
CA SER A 78 13.38 -4.55 -4.33
C SER A 78 14.57 -4.90 -5.22
N TYR A 79 15.71 -5.24 -4.63
CA TYR A 79 16.96 -5.58 -5.31
C TYR A 79 17.22 -7.09 -5.33
N TRP A 80 16.93 -7.80 -4.24
CA TRP A 80 17.07 -9.25 -4.14
C TRP A 80 16.31 -10.00 -5.25
N LYS A 81 15.11 -9.56 -5.59
CA LYS A 81 14.27 -10.21 -6.62
C LYS A 81 14.91 -10.28 -8.00
N ILE A 82 15.97 -9.51 -8.27
CA ILE A 82 16.65 -9.47 -9.58
C ILE A 82 17.23 -10.85 -9.92
N THR A 83 17.79 -11.55 -8.92
CA THR A 83 18.41 -12.86 -9.07
C THR A 83 17.81 -13.93 -8.16
N CYS A 84 17.06 -13.53 -7.13
CA CYS A 84 16.54 -14.41 -6.07
C CYS A 84 17.66 -15.24 -5.42
N SER A 85 18.81 -14.60 -5.14
CA SER A 85 19.96 -15.26 -4.49
C SER A 85 19.53 -16.10 -3.29
N PRO A 86 19.93 -17.37 -3.17
CA PRO A 86 19.49 -18.26 -2.10
C PRO A 86 19.92 -17.78 -0.71
N GLN A 87 21.10 -17.14 -0.60
CA GLN A 87 21.58 -16.62 0.67
C GLN A 87 21.59 -15.10 0.68
N VAL A 88 21.04 -14.53 1.75
CA VAL A 88 21.01 -13.08 2.03
C VAL A 88 21.83 -12.82 3.28
N VAL A 89 22.92 -12.09 3.13
CA VAL A 89 23.86 -11.77 4.21
C VAL A 89 23.61 -10.35 4.69
N ILE A 90 23.24 -10.20 5.97
CA ILE A 90 22.96 -8.92 6.62
C ILE A 90 24.21 -8.48 7.37
N GLU A 91 25.01 -7.60 6.77
CA GLU A 91 26.19 -7.00 7.42
C GLU A 91 25.86 -5.65 8.09
N ALA A 92 24.72 -5.06 7.73
CA ALA A 92 24.28 -3.76 8.25
C ALA A 92 23.83 -3.80 9.72
N GLY A 93 23.61 -4.96 10.29
CA GLY A 93 23.13 -5.15 11.66
C GLY A 93 22.92 -6.63 11.96
N SER A 94 22.24 -6.92 13.07
CA SER A 94 21.87 -8.28 13.44
C SER A 94 20.36 -8.42 13.63
N LEU A 95 19.88 -9.65 13.49
CA LEU A 95 18.48 -10.03 13.66
C LEU A 95 18.40 -11.25 14.57
N SER A 96 17.41 -11.29 15.46
CA SER A 96 17.07 -12.51 16.17
C SER A 96 16.44 -13.54 15.22
N GLU A 97 16.39 -14.82 15.66
CA GLU A 97 15.70 -15.87 14.89
C GLU A 97 14.23 -15.51 14.62
N GLU A 98 13.55 -14.91 15.60
CA GLU A 98 12.17 -14.46 15.47
C GLU A 98 12.03 -13.35 14.41
N GLN A 99 12.92 -12.38 14.39
CA GLN A 99 12.95 -11.34 13.35
C GLN A 99 13.23 -11.94 11.97
N ILE A 100 14.16 -12.90 11.85
CA ILE A 100 14.43 -13.59 10.58
C ILE A 100 13.17 -14.28 10.06
N LEU A 101 12.43 -14.98 10.89
CA LEU A 101 11.17 -15.63 10.52
C LEU A 101 10.11 -14.58 10.07
N TRP A 102 9.98 -13.49 10.81
CA TRP A 102 9.07 -12.40 10.49
C TRP A 102 9.39 -11.76 9.12
N TRP A 103 10.66 -11.48 8.85
CA TRP A 103 11.09 -10.92 7.56
C TRP A 103 10.88 -11.91 6.42
N LYS A 104 11.12 -13.18 6.61
CA LYS A 104 10.85 -14.22 5.60
C LYS A 104 9.36 -14.32 5.30
N ASP A 105 8.49 -14.28 6.30
CA ASP A 105 7.03 -14.29 6.11
C ASP A 105 6.57 -13.08 5.30
N LEU A 106 7.03 -11.87 5.64
CA LEU A 106 6.76 -10.66 4.88
C LEU A 106 7.21 -10.77 3.42
N TYR A 107 8.42 -11.27 3.19
CA TYR A 107 8.97 -11.35 1.83
C TYR A 107 8.24 -12.39 1.00
N PHE A 108 8.01 -13.58 1.54
CA PHE A 108 7.35 -14.65 0.81
C PHE A 108 5.94 -14.25 0.38
N ASN A 109 5.14 -13.79 1.32
CA ASN A 109 3.76 -13.37 1.04
C ASN A 109 3.72 -12.08 0.19
N GLY A 110 4.60 -11.11 0.47
CA GLY A 110 4.68 -9.86 -0.28
C GLY A 110 5.19 -10.01 -1.71
N LEU A 111 5.88 -11.11 -2.02
CA LEU A 111 6.35 -11.47 -3.36
C LEU A 111 5.43 -12.48 -4.08
N GLY A 112 4.27 -12.83 -3.51
CA GLY A 112 3.38 -13.84 -4.09
C GLY A 112 3.04 -13.58 -5.56
N GLU A 113 2.71 -12.34 -5.95
CA GLU A 113 2.52 -11.97 -7.36
C GLU A 113 3.81 -12.12 -8.17
N PHE A 114 4.95 -11.70 -7.64
CA PHE A 114 6.24 -11.81 -8.32
C PHE A 114 6.55 -13.28 -8.65
N PHE A 115 6.35 -14.21 -7.71
CA PHE A 115 6.52 -15.64 -7.95
C PHE A 115 5.54 -16.16 -9.00
N TYR A 116 4.27 -15.78 -8.89
CA TYR A 116 3.22 -16.21 -9.80
C TYR A 116 3.49 -15.77 -11.25
N VAL A 117 3.75 -14.47 -11.47
CA VAL A 117 3.97 -13.88 -12.81
C VAL A 117 5.24 -14.43 -13.46
N ASN A 118 6.29 -14.66 -12.67
CA ASN A 118 7.55 -15.24 -13.16
C ASN A 118 7.50 -16.77 -13.26
N LYS A 119 6.36 -17.41 -12.93
CA LYS A 119 6.16 -18.88 -12.95
C LYS A 119 7.20 -19.61 -12.07
N ILE A 120 7.46 -19.05 -10.89
CA ILE A 120 8.36 -19.62 -9.89
C ILE A 120 7.50 -20.47 -8.97
N THR A 121 7.50 -21.77 -9.16
CA THR A 121 6.72 -22.77 -8.41
C THR A 121 7.54 -23.47 -7.33
N GLU A 122 8.86 -23.33 -7.38
CA GLU A 122 9.83 -23.94 -6.48
C GLU A 122 10.08 -23.15 -5.21
N ALA A 123 9.59 -21.90 -5.16
CA ALA A 123 9.70 -21.07 -3.96
C ALA A 123 8.73 -21.59 -2.89
N ASP A 124 9.26 -21.99 -1.76
CA ASP A 124 8.50 -22.34 -0.56
C ASP A 124 8.89 -21.41 0.60
N PRO A 125 8.04 -21.25 1.63
CA PRO A 125 8.28 -20.30 2.72
C PRO A 125 9.59 -20.51 3.47
N GLU A 126 10.05 -21.75 3.56
CA GLU A 126 11.24 -22.10 4.32
C GLU A 126 12.53 -21.97 3.50
N GLY A 127 12.51 -22.44 2.24
CA GLY A 127 13.70 -22.61 1.40
C GLY A 127 13.95 -21.52 0.36
N PHE A 128 13.01 -20.57 0.13
CA PHE A 128 13.20 -19.58 -0.93
C PHE A 128 14.37 -18.62 -0.63
N MET A 129 14.70 -18.39 0.66
CA MET A 129 15.74 -17.49 1.11
C MET A 129 16.30 -17.96 2.46
N GLU A 130 17.62 -17.99 2.58
CA GLU A 130 18.35 -18.12 3.84
C GLU A 130 18.87 -16.74 4.25
N ILE A 131 18.50 -16.24 5.44
CA ILE A 131 19.01 -14.97 5.98
C ILE A 131 20.09 -15.29 6.99
N VAL A 132 21.27 -14.71 6.82
CA VAL A 132 22.47 -14.91 7.67
C VAL A 132 22.96 -13.56 8.18
N CYS A 133 23.16 -13.45 9.49
CA CYS A 133 23.75 -12.28 10.15
C CYS A 133 25.15 -12.66 10.67
N PRO A 134 26.25 -12.14 10.08
CA PRO A 134 27.62 -12.43 10.55
C PRO A 134 27.93 -11.79 11.90
N LEU A 135 27.26 -10.70 12.25
CA LEU A 135 27.43 -10.01 13.54
C LEU A 135 26.73 -10.80 14.64
N SER A 136 27.40 -11.00 15.78
CA SER A 136 26.80 -11.65 16.94
C SER A 136 25.77 -10.77 17.62
N GLU A 137 24.78 -11.40 18.30
CA GLU A 137 23.81 -10.66 19.13
C GLU A 137 24.49 -9.83 20.25
N GLU A 138 25.66 -10.25 20.73
CA GLU A 138 26.43 -9.52 21.75
C GLU A 138 27.02 -8.21 21.21
N GLU A 139 27.44 -8.15 19.96
CA GLU A 139 27.87 -6.92 19.29
C GLU A 139 26.69 -5.99 18.99
N SER A 140 25.48 -6.56 18.83
CA SER A 140 24.22 -5.84 18.70
C SER A 140 23.62 -5.42 20.05
N ALA A 141 23.92 -6.10 21.16
CA ALA A 141 23.42 -5.79 22.50
C ALA A 141 23.93 -4.44 23.04
N ALA A 142 24.99 -3.88 22.46
CA ALA A 142 25.37 -2.48 22.70
C ALA A 142 24.25 -1.49 22.34
N ASN A 143 23.28 -1.94 21.55
CA ASN A 143 22.07 -1.21 21.12
C ASN A 143 20.80 -1.65 21.86
N SER A 144 20.89 -2.34 23.02
CA SER A 144 19.73 -2.66 23.85
C SER A 144 19.18 -1.39 24.49
N TYR A 145 18.20 -0.81 23.85
CA TYR A 145 17.39 0.28 24.39
C TYR A 145 16.58 -0.26 25.58
N GLU A 146 16.96 0.11 26.82
CA GLU A 146 16.08 -0.08 27.97
C GLU A 146 14.75 0.63 27.69
N LYS A 147 13.65 -0.10 27.85
CA LYS A 147 12.27 0.40 27.71
C LYS A 147 12.01 1.63 28.59
N LYS A 148 12.47 2.79 28.21
CA LYS A 148 11.86 4.04 28.64
C LYS A 148 10.70 4.32 27.70
N GLN A 149 9.48 4.11 28.18
CA GLN A 149 8.28 4.64 27.59
C GLN A 149 8.35 6.19 27.68
N ASP A 150 9.12 6.80 26.79
CA ASP A 150 9.09 8.27 26.62
C ASP A 150 8.07 8.60 25.53
N THR A 151 6.78 8.36 25.85
CA THR A 151 5.66 9.02 25.16
C THR A 151 5.36 10.41 25.77
N ALA A 152 6.18 10.85 26.72
CA ALA A 152 6.04 12.15 27.37
C ALA A 152 6.46 13.27 26.40
N GLY A 153 5.49 13.84 25.66
CA GLY A 153 5.68 15.03 24.84
C GLY A 153 5.35 14.89 23.34
N ALA A 154 4.99 13.71 22.85
CA ALA A 154 4.49 13.59 21.50
C ALA A 154 3.14 14.31 21.37
N GLU A 155 3.01 15.26 20.45
CA GLU A 155 1.70 15.79 20.08
C GLU A 155 0.82 14.63 19.63
N GLN A 156 -0.44 14.60 20.09
CA GLN A 156 -1.41 13.55 19.69
C GLN A 156 -1.85 13.74 18.24
N GLY A 157 -0.89 13.90 17.32
CA GLY A 157 -1.16 14.08 15.91
C GLY A 157 -1.18 12.76 15.14
N VAL A 158 -1.79 12.77 13.96
CA VAL A 158 -1.90 11.61 13.07
C VAL A 158 -1.27 11.89 11.71
N LEU A 159 -0.42 10.95 11.27
CA LEU A 159 0.20 10.93 9.96
C LEU A 159 -0.64 10.07 9.01
N VAL A 160 -1.04 10.63 7.88
CA VAL A 160 -1.83 9.93 6.84
C VAL A 160 -1.00 9.77 5.57
N PRO A 161 -0.61 8.56 5.19
CA PRO A 161 -0.01 8.32 3.89
C PRO A 161 -0.97 8.63 2.74
N VAL A 162 -0.55 9.51 1.80
CA VAL A 162 -1.37 10.03 0.70
C VAL A 162 -0.82 9.56 -0.63
N GLY A 163 -1.51 8.61 -1.26
CA GLY A 163 -1.21 8.13 -2.61
C GLY A 163 -1.89 8.92 -3.73
N GLY A 164 -2.81 9.84 -3.41
CA GLY A 164 -3.59 10.63 -4.38
C GLY A 164 -4.84 9.94 -4.92
N GLY A 165 -5.18 8.73 -4.42
CA GLY A 165 -6.43 8.02 -4.72
C GLY A 165 -7.60 8.45 -3.82
N LYS A 166 -8.79 7.85 -4.05
CA LYS A 166 -10.01 8.13 -3.29
C LYS A 166 -9.87 7.79 -1.80
N ASP A 167 -9.14 6.73 -1.45
CA ASP A 167 -9.08 6.18 -0.11
C ASP A 167 -8.37 7.14 0.85
N SER A 168 -7.21 7.67 0.47
CA SER A 168 -6.51 8.68 1.27
C SER A 168 -7.30 9.99 1.40
N ALA A 169 -8.09 10.37 0.38
CA ALA A 169 -8.99 11.52 0.48
C ALA A 169 -10.09 11.26 1.52
N VAL A 170 -10.68 10.06 1.54
CA VAL A 170 -11.70 9.67 2.54
C VAL A 170 -11.10 9.66 3.95
N THR A 171 -9.91 9.09 4.15
CA THR A 171 -9.24 9.10 5.45
C THR A 171 -9.00 10.52 5.95
N LEU A 172 -8.49 11.43 5.09
CA LEU A 172 -8.28 12.83 5.45
C LEU A 172 -9.60 13.52 5.81
N GLU A 173 -10.69 13.30 5.06
CA GLU A 173 -11.98 13.93 5.36
C GLU A 173 -12.63 13.38 6.66
N LEU A 174 -12.50 12.08 6.93
CA LEU A 174 -12.95 11.49 8.19
C LEU A 174 -12.20 12.08 9.38
N LEU A 175 -10.87 12.18 9.29
CA LEU A 175 -10.03 12.69 10.36
C LEU A 175 -10.20 14.19 10.64
N LYS A 176 -10.81 14.96 9.75
CA LYS A 176 -11.27 16.33 10.08
C LYS A 176 -12.30 16.36 11.20
N GLY A 177 -13.02 15.27 11.42
CA GLY A 177 -13.94 15.12 12.54
C GLY A 177 -13.27 14.64 13.83
N ALA A 178 -11.99 14.31 13.78
CA ALA A 178 -11.18 13.97 14.95
C ALA A 178 -10.54 15.25 15.51
N ASP A 179 -10.52 15.39 16.81
CA ASP A 179 -9.93 16.58 17.49
C ASP A 179 -8.41 16.39 17.67
N VAL A 180 -7.70 16.18 16.55
CA VAL A 180 -6.25 15.97 16.52
C VAL A 180 -5.63 16.63 15.28
N PRO A 181 -4.39 17.12 15.35
CA PRO A 181 -3.64 17.59 14.18
C PRO A 181 -3.46 16.47 13.15
N VAL A 182 -3.75 16.75 11.87
CA VAL A 182 -3.61 15.81 10.76
C VAL A 182 -2.47 16.24 9.86
N PHE A 183 -1.56 15.30 9.60
CA PHE A 183 -0.40 15.50 8.72
C PHE A 183 -0.51 14.53 7.54
N ALA A 184 -0.19 14.99 6.35
CA ALA A 184 -0.06 14.13 5.17
C ALA A 184 1.38 13.65 5.00
N TYR A 185 1.56 12.37 4.68
CA TYR A 185 2.83 11.76 4.32
C TYR A 185 2.83 11.37 2.85
N ILE A 186 3.80 11.87 2.09
CA ILE A 186 3.88 11.64 0.64
C ILE A 186 5.28 11.13 0.29
N ILE A 187 5.34 9.99 -0.39
CA ILE A 187 6.57 9.49 -1.01
C ILE A 187 6.59 9.93 -2.48
N ASN A 188 7.63 10.65 -2.89
CA ASN A 188 7.81 11.16 -4.25
C ASN A 188 6.58 11.94 -4.74
N PRO A 189 6.37 13.16 -4.27
CA PRO A 189 5.18 13.97 -4.58
C PRO A 189 4.86 14.04 -6.08
N ARG A 190 3.56 13.92 -6.41
CA ARG A 190 3.02 14.02 -7.77
C ARG A 190 1.77 14.91 -7.75
N GLY A 191 1.27 15.27 -8.94
CA GLY A 191 0.09 16.12 -9.07
C GLY A 191 -1.07 15.71 -8.17
N ALA A 192 -1.54 14.45 -8.29
CA ALA A 192 -2.65 13.95 -7.51
C ALA A 192 -2.41 14.00 -5.99
N THR A 193 -1.21 13.66 -5.49
CA THR A 193 -0.90 13.70 -4.06
C THR A 193 -0.91 15.11 -3.51
N ILE A 194 -0.28 16.06 -4.24
CA ILE A 194 -0.22 17.47 -3.88
C ILE A 194 -1.62 18.11 -3.94
N HIS A 195 -2.40 17.81 -4.97
CA HIS A 195 -3.75 18.34 -5.11
C HIS A 195 -4.68 17.80 -4.01
N THR A 196 -4.53 16.53 -3.61
CA THR A 196 -5.29 15.93 -2.50
C THR A 196 -5.04 16.66 -1.20
N THR A 197 -3.78 16.94 -0.83
CA THR A 197 -3.46 17.67 0.41
C THR A 197 -3.98 19.10 0.40
N LYS A 198 -3.88 19.80 -0.75
CA LYS A 198 -4.45 21.14 -0.91
C LYS A 198 -5.98 21.14 -0.78
N SER A 199 -6.68 20.17 -1.38
CA SER A 199 -8.14 20.04 -1.27
C SER A 199 -8.59 19.66 0.12
N ALA A 200 -7.76 18.90 0.86
CA ALA A 200 -7.94 18.64 2.29
C ALA A 200 -7.70 19.89 3.16
N LYS A 201 -7.20 21.00 2.58
CA LYS A 201 -6.84 22.26 3.25
C LYS A 201 -5.70 22.12 4.27
N LEU A 202 -4.79 21.18 4.04
CA LEU A 202 -3.57 21.06 4.85
C LEU A 202 -2.61 22.18 4.48
N THR A 203 -2.00 22.79 5.49
CA THR A 203 -0.93 23.80 5.32
C THR A 203 0.40 23.12 5.00
N ALA A 204 1.38 23.85 4.48
CA ALA A 204 2.63 23.26 4.01
C ALA A 204 3.43 22.56 5.13
N ASP A 205 3.34 23.06 6.36
CA ASP A 205 3.93 22.49 7.57
C ASP A 205 3.27 21.18 8.02
N HIS A 206 2.04 20.92 7.57
CA HIS A 206 1.32 19.67 7.78
C HIS A 206 1.49 18.66 6.60
N VAL A 207 2.44 18.88 5.70
CA VAL A 207 2.75 17.96 4.59
C VAL A 207 4.20 17.53 4.62
N ILE A 208 4.42 16.27 4.95
CA ILE A 208 5.74 15.63 5.01
C ILE A 208 6.00 14.95 3.67
N SER A 209 6.92 15.52 2.88
CA SER A 209 7.27 15.00 1.56
C SER A 209 8.63 14.31 1.60
N VAL A 210 8.64 13.01 1.46
CA VAL A 210 9.83 12.16 1.48
C VAL A 210 10.21 11.75 0.06
N HIS A 211 11.49 11.68 -0.22
CA HIS A 211 12.00 11.27 -1.52
C HIS A 211 12.72 9.92 -1.42
N ARG A 212 12.27 8.96 -2.24
CA ARG A 212 12.91 7.67 -2.46
C ARG A 212 13.43 7.59 -3.89
N THR A 213 14.68 7.18 -4.05
CA THR A 213 15.24 6.87 -5.38
C THR A 213 15.39 5.36 -5.55
N LEU A 214 15.26 4.91 -6.79
CA LEU A 214 15.67 3.56 -7.21
C LEU A 214 17.01 3.65 -7.92
N ASP A 215 17.88 2.67 -7.70
CA ASP A 215 19.15 2.61 -8.41
C ASP A 215 18.94 2.39 -9.91
N LYS A 216 19.65 3.17 -10.73
CA LYS A 216 19.53 3.11 -12.19
C LYS A 216 19.99 1.77 -12.77
N ARG A 217 20.97 1.12 -12.13
CA ARG A 217 21.46 -0.19 -12.56
C ARG A 217 20.39 -1.27 -12.45
N MET A 218 19.55 -1.21 -11.41
CA MET A 218 18.37 -2.10 -11.29
C MET A 218 17.45 -1.96 -12.51
N LEU A 219 17.15 -0.71 -12.92
CA LEU A 219 16.29 -0.47 -14.08
C LEU A 219 16.92 -0.97 -15.40
N GLN A 220 18.25 -0.93 -15.50
CA GLN A 220 18.98 -1.47 -16.61
C GLN A 220 18.94 -3.00 -16.64
N LEU A 221 19.19 -3.68 -15.51
CA LEU A 221 19.11 -5.14 -15.38
C LEU A 221 17.73 -5.68 -15.74
N ASN A 222 16.65 -4.96 -15.38
CA ASN A 222 15.29 -5.31 -15.80
C ASN A 222 15.16 -5.34 -17.35
N LYS A 223 15.82 -4.41 -18.07
CA LYS A 223 15.84 -4.40 -19.55
C LYS A 223 16.73 -5.48 -20.14
N GLU A 224 17.76 -5.89 -19.42
CA GLU A 224 18.67 -6.98 -19.79
C GLU A 224 18.04 -8.37 -19.57
N GLY A 225 16.81 -8.44 -19.03
CA GLY A 225 16.04 -9.68 -18.90
C GLY A 225 16.21 -10.39 -17.55
N PHE A 226 16.76 -9.73 -16.53
CA PHE A 226 16.72 -10.20 -15.16
C PHE A 226 15.29 -10.24 -14.62
N LEU A 227 15.07 -10.93 -13.49
CA LEU A 227 13.74 -11.06 -12.89
C LEU A 227 13.23 -9.69 -12.42
N ASN A 228 11.95 -9.44 -12.65
CA ASN A 228 11.28 -8.21 -12.23
C ASN A 228 9.81 -8.51 -11.89
N GLY A 229 9.22 -7.66 -11.06
CA GLY A 229 7.81 -7.78 -10.66
C GLY A 229 7.49 -6.99 -9.40
N HIS A 230 6.29 -7.22 -8.90
CA HIS A 230 5.77 -6.56 -7.71
C HIS A 230 6.65 -6.79 -6.47
N THR A 231 6.65 -5.81 -5.58
CA THR A 231 7.23 -5.89 -4.22
C THR A 231 6.24 -5.27 -3.24
N PRO A 232 6.27 -5.63 -1.95
CA PRO A 232 5.30 -5.17 -0.95
C PRO A 232 5.46 -3.67 -0.64
N PHE A 233 5.02 -2.80 -1.55
CA PHE A 233 5.23 -1.35 -1.44
C PHE A 233 4.55 -0.75 -0.19
N SER A 234 3.40 -1.28 0.24
CA SER A 234 2.76 -0.78 1.47
C SER A 234 3.57 -1.10 2.72
N ALA A 235 4.41 -2.13 2.72
CA ALA A 235 5.39 -2.36 3.79
C ALA A 235 6.48 -1.27 3.79
N LEU A 236 6.97 -0.85 2.60
CA LEU A 236 7.86 0.32 2.50
C LEU A 236 7.21 1.58 3.08
N VAL A 237 5.91 1.81 2.78
CA VAL A 237 5.15 2.92 3.38
C VAL A 237 5.09 2.78 4.90
N ALA A 238 4.85 1.58 5.43
CA ALA A 238 4.77 1.34 6.87
C ALA A 238 6.09 1.74 7.56
N PHE A 239 7.22 1.12 7.18
CA PHE A 239 8.51 1.39 7.81
C PHE A 239 9.00 2.82 7.62
N SER A 240 8.81 3.43 6.45
CA SER A 240 9.22 4.81 6.21
C SER A 240 8.33 5.83 6.93
N SER A 241 7.02 5.55 7.09
CA SER A 241 6.12 6.43 7.83
C SER A 241 6.40 6.46 9.33
N VAL A 242 6.95 5.38 9.91
CA VAL A 242 7.39 5.35 11.30
C VAL A 242 8.53 6.34 11.54
N ILE A 243 9.51 6.40 10.63
CA ILE A 243 10.59 7.41 10.68
C ILE A 243 10.01 8.82 10.58
N ALA A 244 9.14 9.05 9.60
CA ALA A 244 8.53 10.37 9.40
C ALA A 244 7.68 10.81 10.60
N ALA A 245 6.89 9.90 11.19
CA ALA A 245 6.11 10.18 12.39
C ALA A 245 7.00 10.51 13.60
N ARG A 246 8.10 9.74 13.80
CA ARG A 246 9.09 10.00 14.86
C ARG A 246 9.71 11.38 14.71
N MET A 247 10.15 11.76 13.50
CA MET A 247 10.74 13.06 13.22
C MET A 247 9.77 14.22 13.41
N ALA A 248 8.47 14.00 13.19
CA ALA A 248 7.42 15.00 13.38
C ALA A 248 6.78 14.99 14.77
N GLY A 249 7.19 14.08 15.68
CA GLY A 249 6.61 13.97 17.02
C GLY A 249 5.17 13.49 17.05
N LEU A 250 4.74 12.68 16.05
CA LEU A 250 3.36 12.22 15.90
C LEU A 250 3.15 10.84 16.54
N SER A 251 1.98 10.66 17.16
CA SER A 251 1.64 9.44 17.91
C SER A 251 0.93 8.37 17.10
N TYR A 252 0.37 8.70 15.93
CA TYR A 252 -0.45 7.81 15.13
C TYR A 252 -0.09 7.85 13.67
N ILE A 253 -0.23 6.69 12.98
CA ILE A 253 -0.11 6.54 11.52
C ILE A 253 -1.38 5.86 11.03
N ALA A 254 -2.21 6.59 10.28
CA ALA A 254 -3.50 6.12 9.78
C ALA A 254 -3.42 5.80 8.28
N LEU A 255 -3.29 4.54 7.93
CA LEU A 255 -3.37 4.06 6.56
C LEU A 255 -4.81 4.12 6.04
N SER A 256 -4.97 3.97 4.74
CA SER A 256 -6.27 3.97 4.06
C SER A 256 -6.58 2.60 3.43
N ASN A 257 -6.15 1.51 4.09
CA ASN A 257 -6.47 0.17 3.61
C ASN A 257 -7.88 -0.23 4.07
N GLU A 258 -8.57 -0.95 3.22
CA GLU A 258 -9.94 -1.41 3.38
C GLU A 258 -10.01 -2.92 3.66
N SER A 259 -11.22 -3.44 3.99
CA SER A 259 -11.41 -4.86 4.31
C SER A 259 -11.15 -5.79 3.13
N SER A 260 -11.48 -5.37 1.90
CA SER A 260 -11.32 -6.19 0.68
C SER A 260 -9.86 -6.46 0.30
N ALA A 261 -8.89 -5.76 0.89
CA ALA A 261 -7.46 -6.05 0.72
C ALA A 261 -7.04 -7.44 1.24
N ASN A 262 -7.91 -8.11 2.01
CA ASN A 262 -7.69 -9.49 2.47
C ASN A 262 -8.00 -10.55 1.40
N GLU A 263 -8.70 -10.20 0.30
CA GLU A 263 -9.11 -11.17 -0.73
C GLU A 263 -7.92 -11.59 -1.60
N SER A 264 -7.79 -12.91 -1.84
CA SER A 264 -6.77 -13.44 -2.76
C SER A 264 -7.00 -13.00 -4.20
N THR A 265 -5.92 -12.73 -4.93
CA THR A 265 -5.97 -12.35 -6.34
C THR A 265 -6.33 -13.55 -7.23
N VAL A 266 -5.77 -14.73 -6.91
CA VAL A 266 -6.05 -15.99 -7.62
C VAL A 266 -6.97 -16.85 -6.77
N GLN A 267 -8.14 -17.18 -7.31
CA GLN A 267 -9.17 -17.95 -6.59
C GLN A 267 -8.63 -19.31 -6.12
N GLY A 268 -8.86 -19.64 -4.86
CA GLY A 268 -8.40 -20.90 -4.26
C GLY A 268 -6.90 -20.95 -3.93
N SER A 269 -6.19 -19.82 -4.03
CA SER A 269 -4.77 -19.71 -3.65
C SER A 269 -4.55 -18.68 -2.52
N THR A 270 -3.33 -18.63 -1.98
CA THR A 270 -2.89 -17.62 -1.01
C THR A 270 -2.25 -16.40 -1.67
N VAL A 271 -2.13 -16.37 -3.01
CA VAL A 271 -1.53 -15.25 -3.74
C VAL A 271 -2.40 -14.01 -3.61
N ASN A 272 -1.89 -13.02 -2.90
CA ASN A 272 -2.55 -11.73 -2.70
C ASN A 272 -1.63 -10.58 -3.14
N HIS A 273 -1.98 -9.92 -4.25
CA HIS A 273 -1.30 -8.71 -4.71
C HIS A 273 -1.24 -7.62 -3.63
N GLN A 274 -2.24 -7.59 -2.76
CA GLN A 274 -2.39 -6.59 -1.70
C GLN A 274 -1.92 -7.08 -0.32
N TYR A 275 -1.10 -8.15 -0.23
CA TYR A 275 -0.69 -8.71 1.06
C TYR A 275 -0.24 -7.64 2.08
N SER A 276 0.64 -6.71 1.67
CA SER A 276 1.12 -5.64 2.56
C SER A 276 0.07 -4.56 2.89
N LYS A 277 -1.17 -4.70 2.42
CA LYS A 277 -2.35 -3.94 2.82
C LYS A 277 -3.35 -4.78 3.62
N SER A 278 -3.14 -6.09 3.76
CA SER A 278 -4.03 -6.99 4.47
C SER A 278 -4.05 -6.69 5.98
N PHE A 279 -5.08 -7.19 6.66
CA PHE A 279 -5.13 -7.12 8.13
C PHE A 279 -4.03 -7.96 8.77
N LYS A 280 -3.69 -9.12 8.18
CA LYS A 280 -2.56 -9.95 8.64
C LYS A 280 -1.26 -9.14 8.71
N PHE A 281 -0.90 -8.44 7.64
CA PHE A 281 0.29 -7.58 7.66
C PHE A 281 0.18 -6.44 8.69
N GLU A 282 -0.99 -5.81 8.81
CA GLU A 282 -1.23 -4.72 9.76
C GLU A 282 -1.02 -5.18 11.21
N GLU A 283 -1.54 -6.37 11.56
CA GLU A 283 -1.38 -7.00 12.88
C GLU A 283 0.07 -7.42 13.13
N ASP A 284 0.71 -8.09 12.16
CA ASP A 284 2.11 -8.51 12.26
C ASP A 284 3.06 -7.33 12.39
N PHE A 285 2.81 -6.24 11.65
CA PHE A 285 3.62 -5.03 11.74
C PHE A 285 3.44 -4.32 13.08
N HIS A 286 2.21 -4.29 13.60
CA HIS A 286 1.94 -3.74 14.92
C HIS A 286 2.66 -4.53 16.02
N GLN A 287 2.71 -5.86 15.93
CA GLN A 287 3.48 -6.70 16.83
C GLN A 287 4.99 -6.44 16.70
N TYR A 288 5.50 -6.34 15.46
CA TYR A 288 6.90 -5.99 15.20
C TYR A 288 7.30 -4.63 15.82
N GLN A 289 6.42 -3.63 15.69
CA GLN A 289 6.65 -2.33 16.34
C GLN A 289 6.74 -2.45 17.87
N THR A 290 5.84 -3.24 18.47
CA THR A 290 5.79 -3.44 19.92
C THR A 290 7.06 -4.08 20.44
N ASP A 291 7.58 -5.09 19.74
CA ASP A 291 8.70 -5.91 20.20
C ASP A 291 10.07 -5.30 19.83
N HIS A 292 10.18 -4.69 18.63
CA HIS A 292 11.46 -4.29 18.07
C HIS A 292 11.64 -2.78 17.88
N LEU A 293 10.53 -2.02 17.81
CA LEU A 293 10.53 -0.55 17.66
C LEU A 293 9.69 0.13 18.76
N PRO A 294 9.93 -0.18 20.06
CA PRO A 294 9.09 0.31 21.16
C PRO A 294 9.11 1.83 21.23
N GLY A 295 7.93 2.45 21.40
CA GLY A 295 7.77 3.91 21.41
C GLY A 295 7.64 4.53 20.03
N SER A 296 7.53 3.74 18.97
CA SER A 296 7.11 4.23 17.64
C SER A 296 5.61 4.59 17.62
N ALA A 297 5.20 5.35 16.59
CA ALA A 297 3.82 5.74 16.41
C ALA A 297 2.90 4.53 16.16
N TYR A 298 1.68 4.57 16.73
CA TYR A 298 0.68 3.51 16.58
C TYR A 298 0.18 3.43 15.13
N TYR A 299 0.45 2.31 14.46
CA TYR A 299 0.12 2.06 13.06
C TYR A 299 -1.22 1.30 12.95
N PHE A 300 -2.13 1.79 12.10
CA PHE A 300 -3.43 1.16 11.84
C PHE A 300 -3.99 1.63 10.49
N SER A 301 -5.03 0.95 9.99
CA SER A 301 -5.74 1.36 8.77
C SER A 301 -7.12 1.92 9.12
N MET A 302 -7.32 3.23 8.90
CA MET A 302 -8.55 3.96 9.23
C MET A 302 -9.80 3.42 8.51
N LEU A 303 -9.63 2.89 7.30
CA LEU A 303 -10.73 2.38 6.49
C LEU A 303 -10.92 0.86 6.60
N ARG A 304 -10.14 0.17 7.44
CA ARG A 304 -10.24 -1.29 7.63
C ARG A 304 -11.66 -1.78 7.95
N PRO A 305 -12.45 -1.07 8.78
CA PRO A 305 -13.82 -1.49 9.05
C PRO A 305 -14.75 -1.45 7.84
N LEU A 306 -14.38 -0.76 6.76
CA LEU A 306 -15.24 -0.43 5.63
C LEU A 306 -14.96 -1.32 4.41
N SER A 307 -16.00 -1.51 3.60
CA SER A 307 -15.90 -2.00 2.24
C SER A 307 -15.53 -0.89 1.26
N GLU A 308 -14.96 -1.26 0.11
CA GLU A 308 -14.74 -0.36 -1.03
C GLU A 308 -16.03 0.35 -1.48
N PHE A 309 -17.16 -0.36 -1.39
CA PHE A 309 -18.48 0.18 -1.70
C PHE A 309 -18.86 1.37 -0.81
N GLN A 310 -18.66 1.26 0.51
CA GLN A 310 -18.93 2.35 1.46
C GLN A 310 -17.96 3.51 1.29
N ILE A 311 -16.68 3.21 1.05
CA ILE A 311 -15.65 4.21 0.75
C ILE A 311 -16.02 5.01 -0.51
N ALA A 312 -16.46 4.32 -1.58
CA ALA A 312 -16.92 4.97 -2.81
C ALA A 312 -18.15 5.85 -2.58
N LYS A 313 -19.12 5.37 -1.77
CA LYS A 313 -20.32 6.12 -1.38
C LYS A 313 -19.97 7.41 -0.62
N TYR A 314 -19.04 7.33 0.32
CA TYR A 314 -18.57 8.50 1.06
C TYR A 314 -17.80 9.46 0.14
N PHE A 315 -16.87 8.93 -0.67
CA PHE A 315 -16.09 9.71 -1.62
C PHE A 315 -16.95 10.44 -2.67
N ALA A 316 -18.03 9.83 -3.16
CA ALA A 316 -18.94 10.44 -4.12
C ALA A 316 -19.53 11.77 -3.62
N LYS A 317 -19.63 11.98 -2.31
CA LYS A 317 -20.08 13.24 -1.70
C LYS A 317 -18.97 14.31 -1.69
N GLN A 318 -17.70 13.92 -1.86
CA GLN A 318 -16.52 14.77 -1.72
C GLN A 318 -16.10 15.39 -3.08
N LYS A 319 -16.98 16.22 -3.66
CA LYS A 319 -16.85 16.75 -5.03
C LYS A 319 -15.53 17.50 -5.30
N GLN A 320 -14.91 18.06 -4.27
CA GLN A 320 -13.62 18.77 -4.36
C GLN A 320 -12.47 17.89 -4.81
N TYR A 321 -12.58 16.54 -4.68
CA TYR A 321 -11.56 15.60 -5.10
C TYR A 321 -11.81 14.97 -6.47
N HIS A 322 -13.01 15.04 -7.02
CA HIS A 322 -13.41 14.31 -8.24
C HIS A 322 -12.50 14.61 -9.44
N LYS A 323 -12.03 15.87 -9.59
CA LYS A 323 -11.19 16.27 -10.73
C LYS A 323 -9.70 16.00 -10.52
N ILE A 324 -9.27 15.70 -9.29
CA ILE A 324 -7.85 15.67 -8.92
C ILE A 324 -7.34 14.32 -8.47
N PHE A 325 -8.21 13.42 -7.98
CA PHE A 325 -7.77 12.11 -7.52
C PHE A 325 -7.34 11.21 -8.68
N ARG A 326 -6.29 10.44 -8.47
CA ARG A 326 -5.76 9.48 -9.44
C ARG A 326 -5.23 8.25 -8.70
N SER A 327 -5.62 7.07 -9.15
CA SER A 327 -5.08 5.79 -8.65
C SER A 327 -4.61 4.86 -9.79
N CYS A 328 -4.69 5.33 -11.03
CA CYS A 328 -4.22 4.63 -12.22
C CYS A 328 -2.70 4.69 -12.33
N ASN A 329 -2.03 3.52 -12.30
CA ASN A 329 -0.57 3.43 -12.40
C ASN A 329 -0.04 3.97 -13.73
N ALA A 330 -0.70 3.65 -14.86
CA ALA A 330 -0.31 4.11 -16.19
C ALA A 330 -0.42 5.63 -16.35
N GLY A 331 -1.50 6.22 -15.82
CA GLY A 331 -1.75 7.66 -15.91
C GLY A 331 -1.09 8.50 -14.81
N SER A 332 -0.50 7.89 -13.79
CA SER A 332 0.05 8.60 -12.63
C SER A 332 1.20 9.55 -12.97
N LYS A 333 1.95 9.27 -14.04
CA LYS A 333 3.06 10.11 -14.50
C LYS A 333 2.59 11.40 -15.21
N THR A 334 1.41 11.36 -15.81
CA THR A 334 0.80 12.46 -16.57
C THR A 334 -0.36 13.12 -15.82
N ASP A 335 -0.58 12.74 -14.56
CA ASP A 335 -1.69 13.20 -13.70
C ASP A 335 -3.06 13.03 -14.37
N SER A 336 -3.27 11.87 -15.03
CA SER A 336 -4.48 11.54 -15.79
C SER A 336 -4.98 10.13 -15.47
N TRP A 337 -6.23 9.85 -15.85
CA TRP A 337 -6.74 8.48 -15.98
C TRP A 337 -6.39 7.93 -17.36
N CYS A 338 -5.87 6.71 -17.47
CA CYS A 338 -5.59 6.14 -18.79
C CYS A 338 -6.86 5.69 -19.54
N GLY A 339 -7.94 5.40 -18.80
CA GLY A 339 -9.25 5.04 -19.34
C GLY A 339 -9.39 3.61 -19.86
N HIS A 340 -8.36 2.76 -19.72
CA HIS A 340 -8.35 1.40 -20.28
C HIS A 340 -7.70 0.33 -19.40
N CYS A 341 -7.15 0.66 -18.22
CA CYS A 341 -6.59 -0.34 -17.32
C CYS A 341 -7.64 -0.87 -16.33
N PRO A 342 -7.40 -2.03 -15.70
CA PRO A 342 -8.32 -2.63 -14.73
C PRO A 342 -8.65 -1.69 -13.56
N LYS A 343 -7.66 -0.93 -13.07
CA LYS A 343 -7.90 0.05 -11.99
C LYS A 343 -8.86 1.16 -12.41
N CYS A 344 -8.79 1.64 -13.67
CA CYS A 344 -9.73 2.62 -14.20
C CYS A 344 -11.15 2.06 -14.23
N LEU A 345 -11.35 0.86 -14.79
CA LEU A 345 -12.67 0.22 -14.86
C LEU A 345 -13.23 -0.05 -13.47
N PHE A 346 -12.40 -0.58 -12.56
CA PHE A 346 -12.82 -0.82 -11.17
C PHE A 346 -13.35 0.46 -10.50
N VAL A 347 -12.56 1.55 -10.52
CA VAL A 347 -12.98 2.81 -9.88
C VAL A 347 -14.21 3.41 -10.58
N TYR A 348 -14.31 3.25 -11.89
CA TYR A 348 -15.50 3.65 -12.65
C TYR A 348 -16.75 2.90 -12.16
N LEU A 349 -16.66 1.56 -12.08
CA LEU A 349 -17.76 0.70 -11.65
C LEU A 349 -18.21 0.98 -10.22
N ILE A 350 -17.26 1.09 -9.27
CA ILE A 350 -17.60 1.27 -7.86
C ILE A 350 -18.19 2.65 -7.55
N LEU A 351 -17.92 3.68 -8.36
CA LEU A 351 -18.50 5.01 -8.23
C LEU A 351 -19.85 5.14 -8.96
N SER A 352 -20.13 4.30 -9.95
CA SER A 352 -21.32 4.39 -10.80
C SER A 352 -22.68 4.30 -10.06
N PRO A 353 -22.83 3.60 -8.91
CA PRO A 353 -24.06 3.62 -8.12
C PRO A 353 -24.38 4.98 -7.50
N PHE A 354 -23.35 5.80 -7.22
CA PHE A 354 -23.44 7.00 -6.39
C PHE A 354 -23.31 8.31 -7.15
N LEU A 355 -22.83 8.26 -8.40
CA LEU A 355 -22.67 9.40 -9.29
C LEU A 355 -23.49 9.19 -10.57
N SER A 356 -23.92 10.26 -11.19
CA SER A 356 -24.52 10.19 -12.52
C SER A 356 -23.48 9.69 -13.55
N ARG A 357 -23.95 9.08 -14.62
CA ARG A 357 -23.06 8.63 -15.71
C ARG A 357 -22.25 9.78 -16.30
N GLU A 358 -22.83 10.95 -16.37
CA GLU A 358 -22.21 12.18 -16.86
C GLU A 358 -21.04 12.61 -15.94
N GLU A 359 -21.25 12.59 -14.60
CA GLU A 359 -20.20 12.91 -13.63
C GLU A 359 -19.04 11.91 -13.70
N VAL A 360 -19.35 10.61 -13.78
CA VAL A 360 -18.29 9.58 -13.89
C VAL A 360 -17.51 9.74 -15.19
N LYS A 361 -18.19 10.00 -16.32
CA LYS A 361 -17.52 10.29 -17.60
C LYS A 361 -16.64 11.54 -17.53
N GLU A 362 -17.06 12.59 -16.84
CA GLU A 362 -16.24 13.79 -16.65
C GLU A 362 -14.97 13.50 -15.85
N ILE A 363 -15.05 12.64 -14.82
CA ILE A 363 -13.90 12.21 -14.00
C ILE A 363 -12.85 11.47 -14.85
N PHE A 364 -13.29 10.52 -15.67
CA PHE A 364 -12.39 9.63 -16.43
C PHE A 364 -12.06 10.11 -17.84
N GLY A 365 -12.81 11.06 -18.37
CA GLY A 365 -12.66 11.58 -19.73
C GLY A 365 -13.15 10.63 -20.83
N THR A 366 -13.70 9.47 -20.47
CA THR A 366 -14.21 8.45 -21.42
C THR A 366 -15.38 7.68 -20.83
N ASP A 367 -16.15 7.00 -21.68
CA ASP A 367 -17.29 6.14 -21.32
C ASP A 367 -16.90 4.66 -21.37
N MET A 368 -16.14 4.20 -20.38
CA MET A 368 -15.64 2.84 -20.33
C MET A 368 -16.74 1.77 -20.33
N LEU A 369 -17.95 2.09 -19.84
CA LEU A 369 -19.06 1.13 -19.88
C LEU A 369 -19.58 0.85 -21.30
N ASN A 370 -19.27 1.72 -22.26
CA ASN A 370 -19.62 1.49 -23.68
C ASN A 370 -18.43 0.98 -24.51
N ASP A 371 -17.30 0.71 -23.91
CA ASP A 371 -16.10 0.22 -24.58
C ASP A 371 -16.10 -1.34 -24.59
N PRO A 372 -16.28 -2.00 -25.75
CA PRO A 372 -16.24 -3.45 -25.83
C PRO A 372 -14.88 -4.05 -25.47
N ASP A 373 -13.78 -3.33 -25.66
CA ASP A 373 -12.43 -3.81 -25.37
C ASP A 373 -12.19 -3.99 -23.84
N MET A 374 -13.07 -3.38 -23.02
CA MET A 374 -13.05 -3.55 -21.56
C MET A 374 -13.77 -4.81 -21.06
N GLN A 375 -14.43 -5.59 -21.95
CA GLN A 375 -15.16 -6.80 -21.55
C GLN A 375 -14.28 -7.85 -20.84
N PRO A 376 -13.08 -8.21 -21.33
CA PRO A 376 -12.22 -9.17 -20.64
C PRO A 376 -11.83 -8.70 -19.23
N THR A 377 -11.59 -7.41 -19.08
CA THR A 377 -11.30 -6.80 -17.76
C THR A 377 -12.52 -6.86 -16.83
N LEU A 378 -13.72 -6.63 -17.35
CA LEU A 378 -14.95 -6.80 -16.58
C LEU A 378 -15.10 -8.25 -16.10
N GLU A 379 -14.86 -9.23 -16.96
CA GLU A 379 -14.96 -10.65 -16.64
C GLU A 379 -14.01 -11.07 -15.50
N GLN A 380 -12.78 -10.52 -15.49
CA GLN A 380 -11.83 -10.71 -14.39
C GLN A 380 -12.34 -10.07 -13.08
N LEU A 381 -12.83 -8.83 -13.17
CA LEU A 381 -13.28 -8.07 -11.99
C LEU A 381 -14.52 -8.70 -11.33
N VAL A 382 -15.46 -9.22 -12.13
CA VAL A 382 -16.70 -9.81 -11.60
C VAL A 382 -16.58 -11.28 -11.21
N GLY A 383 -15.47 -11.95 -11.56
CA GLY A 383 -15.20 -13.34 -11.19
C GLY A 383 -15.73 -14.38 -12.19
N ILE A 384 -15.96 -14.00 -13.44
CA ILE A 384 -16.17 -14.96 -14.56
C ILE A 384 -14.85 -15.68 -14.85
N GLN A 385 -13.73 -14.97 -14.75
CA GLN A 385 -12.38 -15.54 -14.80
C GLN A 385 -11.88 -15.80 -13.37
N GLU A 386 -11.08 -16.86 -13.18
CA GLU A 386 -10.54 -17.26 -11.88
C GLU A 386 -9.55 -16.23 -11.32
N GLU A 387 -8.78 -15.58 -12.20
CA GLU A 387 -7.76 -14.60 -11.85
C GLU A 387 -8.34 -13.18 -11.88
N LYS A 388 -8.21 -12.45 -10.77
CA LYS A 388 -8.42 -11.00 -10.73
C LYS A 388 -7.24 -10.28 -11.36
N PRO A 389 -7.42 -9.05 -11.87
CA PRO A 389 -6.27 -8.22 -12.24
C PRO A 389 -5.31 -8.06 -11.06
N PHE A 390 -4.00 -8.14 -11.32
CA PHE A 390 -2.96 -7.80 -10.33
C PHE A 390 -2.88 -6.27 -10.15
N GLU A 391 -3.93 -5.74 -9.57
CA GLU A 391 -4.13 -4.32 -9.27
C GLU A 391 -4.89 -4.20 -7.94
N CYS A 392 -4.75 -3.06 -7.26
CA CYS A 392 -5.55 -2.79 -6.07
C CYS A 392 -7.01 -2.52 -6.48
N VAL A 393 -7.82 -3.55 -6.53
CA VAL A 393 -9.25 -3.53 -6.84
C VAL A 393 -10.03 -4.20 -5.71
N GLY A 394 -11.25 -3.80 -5.49
CA GLY A 394 -12.13 -4.34 -4.45
C GLY A 394 -12.45 -5.83 -4.62
N SER A 395 -13.26 -6.37 -3.75
CA SER A 395 -13.73 -7.75 -3.85
C SER A 395 -14.69 -7.95 -5.03
N ARG A 396 -14.77 -9.19 -5.51
CA ARG A 396 -15.72 -9.56 -6.57
C ARG A 396 -17.16 -9.23 -6.17
N ASP A 397 -17.53 -9.49 -4.93
CA ASP A 397 -18.89 -9.27 -4.42
C ASP A 397 -19.25 -7.77 -4.37
N GLU A 398 -18.32 -6.91 -3.98
CA GLU A 398 -18.50 -5.45 -3.99
C GLU A 398 -18.74 -4.91 -5.39
N ILE A 399 -17.95 -5.38 -6.36
CA ILE A 399 -18.06 -4.95 -7.76
C ILE A 399 -19.39 -5.40 -8.35
N ASN A 400 -19.78 -6.66 -8.12
CA ASN A 400 -21.07 -7.18 -8.60
C ASN A 400 -22.25 -6.43 -7.99
N THR A 401 -22.20 -6.12 -6.69
CA THR A 401 -23.22 -5.31 -6.00
C THR A 401 -23.32 -3.91 -6.62
N ALA A 402 -22.17 -3.26 -6.87
CA ALA A 402 -22.15 -1.95 -7.50
C ALA A 402 -22.73 -1.98 -8.93
N ILE A 403 -22.46 -3.01 -9.72
CA ILE A 403 -23.01 -3.16 -11.06
C ILE A 403 -24.53 -3.34 -11.02
N VAL A 404 -25.04 -4.23 -10.14
CA VAL A 404 -26.49 -4.45 -9.98
C VAL A 404 -27.19 -3.15 -9.62
N MET A 405 -26.68 -2.42 -8.64
CA MET A 405 -27.26 -1.15 -8.21
C MET A 405 -27.23 -0.10 -9.33
N THR A 406 -26.16 -0.05 -10.13
CA THR A 406 -26.06 0.86 -11.29
C THR A 406 -27.12 0.51 -12.34
N ILE A 407 -27.31 -0.76 -12.66
CA ILE A 407 -28.34 -1.22 -13.61
C ILE A 407 -29.73 -0.83 -13.12
N ASP A 408 -30.04 -1.06 -11.83
CA ASP A 408 -31.33 -0.73 -11.26
C ASP A 408 -31.61 0.79 -11.27
N ASN A 409 -30.59 1.61 -10.96
CA ASN A 409 -30.68 3.07 -11.01
C ASN A 409 -30.95 3.60 -12.43
N LEU A 410 -30.25 3.03 -13.43
CA LEU A 410 -30.46 3.38 -14.84
C LEU A 410 -31.87 2.95 -15.30
N GLY A 411 -32.33 1.75 -14.91
CA GLY A 411 -33.66 1.24 -15.20
C GLY A 411 -34.77 2.13 -14.63
N LYS A 412 -34.65 2.54 -13.35
CA LYS A 412 -35.57 3.49 -12.73
C LYS A 412 -35.62 4.86 -13.46
N SER A 413 -34.51 5.28 -14.03
CA SER A 413 -34.40 6.54 -14.77
C SER A 413 -34.80 6.43 -16.25
N GLY A 414 -35.22 5.25 -16.72
CA GLY A 414 -35.56 5.01 -18.14
C GLY A 414 -34.39 5.18 -19.11
N LYS A 415 -33.14 5.13 -18.61
CA LYS A 415 -31.93 5.29 -19.43
C LYS A 415 -31.51 3.94 -20.02
N GLU A 416 -31.02 3.97 -21.27
CA GLU A 416 -30.48 2.78 -21.93
C GLU A 416 -29.21 2.30 -21.22
N LEU A 417 -29.09 0.96 -21.06
CA LEU A 417 -27.90 0.35 -20.49
C LEU A 417 -26.73 0.43 -21.47
N PRO A 418 -25.54 0.82 -21.02
CA PRO A 418 -24.32 0.75 -21.82
C PRO A 418 -23.90 -0.69 -22.09
N TYR A 419 -22.99 -0.88 -23.07
CA TYR A 419 -22.58 -2.18 -23.59
C TYR A 419 -22.18 -3.19 -22.49
N LEU A 420 -21.26 -2.86 -21.61
CA LEU A 420 -20.77 -3.77 -20.58
C LEU A 420 -21.88 -4.18 -19.60
N LEU A 421 -22.82 -3.30 -19.27
CA LEU A 421 -23.94 -3.64 -18.39
C LEU A 421 -24.99 -4.51 -19.09
N LYS A 422 -25.21 -4.31 -20.41
CA LYS A 422 -26.02 -5.25 -21.23
C LYS A 422 -25.39 -6.62 -21.24
N TYR A 423 -24.07 -6.71 -21.53
CA TYR A 423 -23.31 -7.96 -21.49
C TYR A 423 -23.43 -8.63 -20.11
N TYR A 424 -23.17 -7.93 -19.03
CA TYR A 424 -23.24 -8.44 -17.66
C TYR A 424 -24.61 -9.12 -17.37
N LYS A 425 -25.70 -8.55 -17.84
CA LYS A 425 -27.04 -9.19 -17.71
C LYS A 425 -27.15 -10.52 -18.45
N THR A 426 -26.44 -10.72 -19.55
CA THR A 426 -26.49 -11.98 -20.30
C THR A 426 -25.76 -13.13 -19.60
N THR A 427 -24.87 -12.82 -18.64
CA THR A 427 -24.10 -13.82 -17.89
C THR A 427 -24.91 -14.50 -16.77
N GLY A 428 -26.09 -13.99 -16.44
CA GLY A 428 -26.90 -14.45 -15.31
C GLY A 428 -26.47 -13.89 -13.96
N MET A 429 -25.33 -13.21 -13.85
CA MET A 429 -24.80 -12.65 -12.59
C MET A 429 -25.70 -11.55 -12.05
N TYR A 430 -26.35 -10.77 -12.92
CA TYR A 430 -27.28 -9.72 -12.46
C TYR A 430 -28.38 -10.30 -11.57
N GLU A 431 -29.06 -11.38 -12.01
CA GLU A 431 -30.14 -11.99 -11.23
C GLU A 431 -29.61 -12.64 -9.94
N ALA A 432 -28.44 -13.29 -10.01
CA ALA A 432 -27.81 -13.91 -8.86
C ALA A 432 -27.48 -12.90 -7.76
N TYR A 433 -26.84 -11.79 -8.12
CA TYR A 433 -26.43 -10.76 -7.14
C TYR A 433 -27.59 -9.87 -6.72
N LYS A 434 -28.59 -9.66 -7.58
CA LYS A 434 -29.84 -8.99 -7.20
C LYS A 434 -30.59 -9.77 -6.12
N ALA A 435 -30.59 -11.09 -6.20
CA ALA A 435 -31.19 -11.96 -5.17
C ALA A 435 -30.43 -11.91 -3.82
N LYS A 436 -29.10 -11.68 -3.84
CA LYS A 436 -28.31 -11.49 -2.61
C LYS A 436 -28.64 -10.18 -1.87
N GLY A 437 -29.10 -9.17 -2.59
CA GLY A 437 -29.35 -7.82 -2.05
C GLY A 437 -28.09 -7.04 -1.69
N ASP A 438 -28.30 -5.90 -1.05
CA ASP A 438 -27.19 -5.03 -0.57
C ASP A 438 -26.58 -5.59 0.72
N GLN A 439 -25.35 -6.04 0.64
CA GLN A 439 -24.60 -6.60 1.78
C GLN A 439 -23.59 -5.60 2.36
N PHE A 440 -23.38 -4.45 1.72
CA PHE A 440 -22.29 -3.56 2.03
C PHE A 440 -22.68 -2.23 2.68
N SER A 441 -23.90 -1.74 2.52
CA SER A 441 -24.32 -0.45 3.12
C SER A 441 -24.25 -0.44 4.64
N SER A 442 -24.53 -1.58 5.30
CA SER A 442 -24.44 -1.75 6.75
C SER A 442 -23.20 -2.56 7.20
N TYR A 443 -22.29 -2.88 6.27
CA TYR A 443 -21.07 -3.63 6.58
C TYR A 443 -20.18 -2.88 7.56
N PHE A 444 -19.58 -3.60 8.49
CA PHE A 444 -18.58 -3.06 9.40
C PHE A 444 -17.72 -4.21 9.93
N ASP A 445 -16.45 -4.25 9.52
CA ASP A 445 -15.52 -5.26 9.99
C ASP A 445 -15.02 -4.91 11.38
N LYS A 446 -15.24 -5.81 12.34
CA LYS A 446 -14.74 -5.66 13.70
C LYS A 446 -13.28 -6.08 13.87
N GLN A 447 -12.73 -6.75 12.87
CA GLN A 447 -11.32 -7.11 12.85
C GLN A 447 -10.51 -5.92 12.32
N ASN A 448 -10.24 -4.97 13.21
CA ASN A 448 -9.50 -3.75 12.88
C ASN A 448 -8.71 -3.25 14.10
N LEU A 449 -7.73 -2.38 13.87
CA LEU A 449 -6.90 -1.72 14.88
C LEU A 449 -7.21 -0.22 15.00
N VAL A 450 -8.36 0.24 14.51
CA VAL A 450 -8.75 1.65 14.59
C VAL A 450 -8.97 2.04 16.07
N PRO A 451 -8.33 3.11 16.57
CA PRO A 451 -8.58 3.60 17.92
C PRO A 451 -10.07 3.87 18.18
N THR A 452 -10.59 3.45 19.33
CA THR A 452 -12.05 3.48 19.64
C THR A 452 -12.75 4.81 19.35
N PRO A 453 -12.18 6.02 19.63
CA PRO A 453 -12.86 7.27 19.28
C PRO A 453 -13.04 7.43 17.77
N TRP A 454 -12.08 6.98 16.97
CA TRP A 454 -12.10 7.09 15.52
C TRP A 454 -12.90 5.96 14.85
N GLU A 455 -12.94 4.78 15.46
CA GLU A 455 -13.83 3.70 15.03
C GLU A 455 -15.31 4.16 15.04
N LYS A 456 -15.74 4.83 16.11
CA LYS A 456 -17.08 5.44 16.20
C LYS A 456 -17.31 6.53 15.15
N LEU A 457 -16.26 7.30 14.83
CA LEU A 457 -16.31 8.32 13.78
C LEU A 457 -16.53 7.68 12.40
N VAL A 458 -15.80 6.60 12.10
CA VAL A 458 -15.97 5.82 10.87
C VAL A 458 -17.37 5.24 10.77
N GLU A 459 -17.83 4.56 11.83
CA GLU A 459 -19.15 3.94 11.86
C GLU A 459 -20.27 4.97 11.59
N LYS A 460 -20.26 6.09 12.32
CA LYS A 460 -21.23 7.17 12.18
C LYS A 460 -21.31 7.77 10.77
N ASN A 461 -20.19 7.88 10.06
CA ASN A 461 -20.12 8.58 8.77
C ASN A 461 -20.30 7.66 7.56
N CYS A 462 -19.99 6.38 7.68
CA CYS A 462 -19.88 5.48 6.55
C CYS A 462 -20.85 4.29 6.58
N LYS A 463 -21.38 3.93 7.77
CA LYS A 463 -22.36 2.86 7.91
C LYS A 463 -23.77 3.42 7.84
N ASP A 464 -24.63 2.86 7.00
CA ASP A 464 -26.05 3.19 7.02
C ASP A 464 -26.71 2.55 8.26
N GLU A 465 -27.64 3.25 8.87
CA GLU A 465 -28.52 2.66 9.88
C GLU A 465 -29.36 1.56 9.21
N ALA A 466 -29.45 0.41 9.86
CA ALA A 466 -30.14 -0.78 9.35
C ALA A 466 -31.67 -0.61 9.38
#